data_666635b6063d154272e0623f78b02351
#
_entry.id   666635b6063d154272e0623f78b02351
#
_cell.length_a   1.000
_cell.length_b   1.000
_cell.length_c   1.000
_cell.angle_alpha   90.00
_cell.angle_beta   90.00
_cell.angle_gamma   90.00
#
_symmetry.space_group_name_H-M   'P 1'
#
loop_
_entity.id
_entity.type
_entity.pdbx_description
1 polymer ?
#
loop_
_entity_poly.entity_id
_entity_poly.type
_entity_poly.pdbx_seq_one_letter_code
_entity_poly.pdbx_strand_id
1 'polypeptide(L)'
;MNKFIKYENRLNVIGENVRKYREQNNWSLTELSNKLMLLGIDIPKPSLQNIENGKRVIKEYEFYALCKVFNLSMEEMLKEFIKSLQ
;
A
#
# COMPACT_ATOMS: atom_id res chain seq x y z
N MET A 1 -25.20 -2.65 5.50
CA MET A 1 -24.07 -3.59 5.43
C MET A 1 -22.93 -3.01 4.61
N ASN A 2 -21.72 -3.10 5.10
CA ASN A 2 -20.56 -2.61 4.36
C ASN A 2 -20.28 -3.50 3.17
N LYS A 3 -19.96 -2.88 2.04
CA LYS A 3 -19.60 -3.61 0.82
C LYS A 3 -18.28 -4.36 0.98
N PHE A 4 -17.35 -3.82 1.77
CA PHE A 4 -16.03 -4.41 2.01
C PHE A 4 -15.91 -4.85 3.45
N ILE A 5 -15.25 -6.00 3.67
CA ILE A 5 -14.93 -6.49 5.00
C ILE A 5 -13.69 -5.74 5.47
N LYS A 6 -13.79 -5.13 6.66
CA LYS A 6 -12.65 -4.41 7.25
C LYS A 6 -11.84 -5.35 8.12
N TYR A 7 -10.52 -5.30 7.99
CA TYR A 7 -9.60 -5.97 8.88
C TYR A 7 -9.09 -4.96 9.91
N GLU A 8 -9.44 -5.16 11.18
CA GLU A 8 -9.08 -4.24 12.27
C GLU A 8 -9.42 -2.79 11.93
N ASN A 9 -10.63 -2.56 11.41
CA ASN A 9 -11.12 -1.25 10.97
C ASN A 9 -10.36 -0.65 9.78
N ARG A 10 -9.63 -1.46 9.03
CA ARG A 10 -8.90 -1.02 7.85
C ARG A 10 -9.40 -1.75 6.61
N LEU A 11 -9.31 -1.09 5.47
CA LEU A 11 -9.69 -1.67 4.18
C LEU A 11 -8.51 -2.30 3.44
N ASN A 12 -7.32 -2.25 4.04
CA ASN A 12 -6.14 -2.96 3.53
C ASN A 12 -5.22 -3.26 4.71
N VAL A 13 -4.27 -4.15 4.51
CA VAL A 13 -3.36 -4.59 5.57
C VAL A 13 -1.93 -4.11 5.38
N ILE A 14 -1.65 -3.36 4.32
CA ILE A 14 -0.28 -2.93 4.02
C ILE A 14 -0.06 -1.42 4.09
N GLY A 15 -1.11 -0.63 4.34
CA GLY A 15 -1.00 0.84 4.27
C GLY A 15 0.08 1.41 5.19
N GLU A 16 0.18 0.88 6.41
CA GLU A 16 1.21 1.34 7.35
C GLU A 16 2.62 1.02 6.83
N ASN A 17 2.80 -0.15 6.21
CA ASN A 17 4.08 -0.52 5.62
C ASN A 17 4.40 0.35 4.41
N VAL A 18 3.41 0.67 3.60
CA VAL A 18 3.61 1.59 2.47
C VAL A 18 4.17 2.92 2.97
N ARG A 19 3.55 3.49 4.01
CA ARG A 19 4.04 4.73 4.60
C ARG A 19 5.46 4.57 5.14
N LYS A 20 5.72 3.50 5.88
CA LYS A 20 7.02 3.26 6.48
C LYS A 20 8.11 3.20 5.42
N TYR A 21 7.91 2.40 4.38
CA TYR A 21 8.91 2.28 3.33
C TYR A 21 9.06 3.56 2.53
N ARG A 22 7.96 4.27 2.28
CA ARG A 22 8.02 5.56 1.62
C ARG A 22 8.88 6.55 2.42
N GLU A 23 8.64 6.64 3.73
CA GLU A 23 9.38 7.55 4.60
C GLU A 23 10.85 7.14 4.73
N GLN A 24 11.13 5.84 4.79
CA GLN A 24 12.51 5.33 4.81
C GLN A 24 13.29 5.74 3.57
N ASN A 25 12.61 5.86 2.44
CA ASN A 25 13.23 6.29 1.20
C ASN A 25 13.22 7.82 1.03
N ASN A 26 12.68 8.54 2.00
CA ASN A 26 12.53 10.01 1.95
C ASN A 26 11.70 10.46 0.74
N TRP A 27 10.68 9.68 0.37
CA TRP A 27 9.81 10.03 -0.74
C TRP A 27 8.54 10.71 -0.22
N SER A 28 8.09 11.74 -0.94
CA SER A 28 6.77 12.32 -0.74
C SER A 28 5.71 11.40 -1.35
N LEU A 29 4.45 11.65 -1.03
CA LEU A 29 3.34 10.94 -1.68
C LEU A 29 3.33 11.19 -3.19
N THR A 30 3.65 12.42 -3.60
CA THR A 30 3.74 12.77 -5.02
C THR A 30 4.84 11.97 -5.72
N GLU A 31 6.00 11.83 -5.08
CA GLU A 31 7.08 11.03 -5.63
C GLU A 31 6.69 9.56 -5.78
N LEU A 32 6.02 9.00 -4.78
CA LEU A 32 5.55 7.62 -4.86
C LEU A 32 4.52 7.46 -5.99
N SER A 33 3.58 8.41 -6.10
CA SER A 33 2.60 8.40 -7.19
C SER A 33 3.29 8.41 -8.56
N ASN A 34 4.33 9.24 -8.72
CA ASN A 34 5.07 9.32 -9.97
C ASN A 34 5.82 8.02 -10.29
N LYS A 35 6.40 7.38 -9.27
CA LYS A 35 7.09 6.09 -9.47
C LYS A 35 6.13 4.99 -9.91
N LEU A 36 4.93 4.98 -9.34
CA LEU A 36 3.90 4.03 -9.76
C LEU A 36 3.45 4.29 -11.18
N MET A 37 3.32 5.56 -11.57
CA MET A 37 2.93 5.92 -12.91
C MET A 37 3.93 5.42 -13.96
N LEU A 38 5.23 5.39 -13.63
CA LEU A 38 6.25 4.83 -14.51
C LEU A 38 6.01 3.34 -14.78
N LEU A 39 5.31 2.65 -13.91
CA LEU A 39 4.92 1.25 -14.10
C LEU A 39 3.54 1.13 -14.76
N GLY A 40 2.93 2.25 -15.15
CA GLY A 40 1.60 2.25 -15.74
C GLY A 40 0.46 2.14 -14.72
N ILE A 41 0.75 2.36 -13.44
CA ILE A 41 -0.24 2.26 -12.37
C ILE A 41 -0.56 3.66 -11.87
N ASP A 42 -1.80 4.10 -12.12
CA ASP A 42 -2.24 5.44 -11.75
C ASP A 42 -2.91 5.42 -10.38
N ILE A 43 -2.15 5.82 -9.36
CA ILE A 43 -2.69 6.03 -8.01
C ILE A 43 -2.33 7.47 -7.60
N PRO A 44 -3.27 8.41 -7.70
CA PRO A 44 -2.97 9.79 -7.36
C PRO A 44 -2.73 9.97 -5.86
N LYS A 45 -2.10 11.10 -5.50
CA LYS A 45 -1.70 11.40 -4.13
C LYS A 45 -2.83 11.20 -3.10
N PRO A 46 -4.07 11.71 -3.32
CA PRO A 46 -5.13 11.51 -2.33
C PRO A 46 -5.47 10.03 -2.11
N SER A 47 -5.43 9.25 -3.19
CA SER A 47 -5.69 7.80 -3.09
C SER A 47 -4.59 7.08 -2.34
N LEU A 48 -3.33 7.46 -2.57
CA LEU A 48 -2.21 6.91 -1.81
C LEU A 48 -2.32 7.25 -0.32
N GLN A 49 -2.73 8.47 -0.01
CA GLN A 49 -2.93 8.87 1.37
C GLN A 49 -4.00 8.00 2.03
N ASN A 50 -5.09 7.72 1.32
CA ASN A 50 -6.13 6.84 1.83
C ASN A 50 -5.64 5.39 1.99
N ILE A 51 -4.79 4.92 1.10
CA ILE A 51 -4.15 3.61 1.24
C ILE A 51 -3.34 3.57 2.54
N GLU A 52 -2.49 4.57 2.76
CA GLU A 52 -1.63 4.61 3.95
C GLU A 52 -2.44 4.69 5.25
N ASN A 53 -3.61 5.31 5.19
CA ASN A 53 -4.50 5.45 6.35
C ASN A 53 -5.47 4.28 6.51
N GLY A 54 -5.40 3.27 5.63
CA GLY A 54 -6.27 2.11 5.70
C GLY A 54 -7.70 2.37 5.24
N LYS A 55 -7.95 3.47 4.54
CA LYS A 55 -9.28 3.90 4.13
C LYS A 55 -9.64 3.55 2.69
N ARG A 56 -8.81 2.76 2.03
CA ARG A 56 -9.02 2.38 0.64
C ARG A 56 -8.56 0.95 0.43
N VAL A 57 -9.35 0.16 -0.29
CA VAL A 57 -8.92 -1.18 -0.70
C VAL A 57 -7.80 -1.06 -1.74
N ILE A 58 -6.97 -2.07 -1.80
CA ILE A 58 -5.85 -2.15 -2.75
C ILE A 58 -6.14 -3.32 -3.69
N LYS A 59 -6.10 -3.04 -5.00
CA LYS A 59 -6.26 -4.08 -6.01
C LYS A 59 -4.94 -4.85 -6.14
N GLU A 60 -5.03 -6.12 -6.60
CA GLU A 60 -3.83 -6.97 -6.65
C GLU A 60 -2.71 -6.40 -7.52
N TYR A 61 -3.04 -5.75 -8.63
CA TYR A 61 -2.01 -5.14 -9.49
C TYR A 61 -1.38 -3.92 -8.83
N GLU A 62 -2.16 -3.18 -8.02
CA GLU A 62 -1.63 -2.06 -7.25
C GLU A 62 -0.68 -2.56 -6.17
N PHE A 63 -1.06 -3.65 -5.50
CA PHE A 63 -0.23 -4.26 -4.48
C PHE A 63 1.12 -4.70 -5.06
N TYR A 64 1.08 -5.38 -6.20
CA TYR A 64 2.32 -5.81 -6.87
C TYR A 64 3.20 -4.62 -7.23
N ALA A 65 2.59 -3.56 -7.80
CA ALA A 65 3.33 -2.36 -8.20
C ALA A 65 4.00 -1.67 -7.01
N LEU A 66 3.30 -1.59 -5.87
CA LEU A 66 3.87 -1.03 -4.65
C LEU A 66 5.08 -1.84 -4.19
N CYS A 67 4.98 -3.16 -4.20
CA CYS A 67 6.12 -4.02 -3.86
C CYS A 67 7.29 -3.78 -4.80
N LYS A 68 7.02 -3.66 -6.10
CA LYS A 68 8.06 -3.46 -7.09
C LYS A 68 8.78 -2.13 -6.91
N VAL A 69 8.03 -1.05 -6.65
CA VAL A 69 8.62 0.28 -6.43
C VAL A 69 9.55 0.28 -5.24
N PHE A 70 9.19 -0.44 -4.16
CA PHE A 70 10.01 -0.52 -2.96
C PHE A 70 11.05 -1.64 -3.02
N ASN A 71 11.06 -2.43 -4.10
CA ASN A 71 11.96 -3.58 -4.25
C ASN A 71 11.80 -4.58 -3.10
N LEU A 72 10.57 -4.89 -2.78
CA LEU A 72 10.21 -5.84 -1.73
C LEU A 72 9.46 -7.02 -2.32
N SER A 73 9.59 -8.18 -1.69
CA SER A 73 8.70 -9.30 -1.99
C SER A 73 7.30 -9.02 -1.44
N MET A 74 6.30 -9.70 -1.97
CA MET A 74 4.93 -9.59 -1.46
C MET A 74 4.86 -10.08 -0.01
N GLU A 75 5.63 -11.10 0.33
CA GLU A 75 5.72 -11.60 1.71
C GLU A 75 6.26 -10.54 2.66
N GLU A 76 7.31 -9.84 2.26
CA GLU A 76 7.88 -8.79 3.09
C GLU A 76 6.87 -7.67 3.34
N MET A 77 6.13 -7.28 2.31
CA MET A 77 5.11 -6.26 2.44
C MET A 77 3.98 -6.69 3.36
N LEU A 78 3.68 -7.99 3.42
CA LEU A 78 2.60 -8.56 4.21
C LEU A 78 3.06 -9.14 5.55
N LYS A 79 4.32 -9.00 5.93
CA LYS A 79 4.89 -9.77 7.03
C LYS A 79 4.15 -9.62 8.37
N GLU A 80 3.71 -8.41 8.71
CA GLU A 80 2.98 -8.18 9.94
C GLU A 80 1.61 -8.87 9.91
N PHE A 81 0.94 -8.80 8.76
CA PHE A 81 -0.34 -9.48 8.59
C PHE A 81 -0.18 -11.00 8.67
N ILE A 82 0.82 -11.54 7.98
CA ILE A 82 1.10 -12.98 8.02
C ILE A 82 1.37 -13.43 9.45
N LYS A 83 2.17 -12.66 10.17
CA LYS A 83 2.52 -12.94 11.56
C LYS A 83 1.29 -12.93 12.47
N SER A 84 0.34 -12.05 12.20
CA SER A 84 -0.88 -11.94 12.99
C SER A 84 -1.80 -13.16 12.84
N LEU A 85 -1.63 -13.94 11.78
CA LEU A 85 -2.41 -15.15 11.52
C LEU A 85 -1.81 -16.41 12.12
N GLN A 86 -0.64 -16.33 12.70
CA GLN A 86 0.07 -17.49 13.28
C GLN A 86 -0.24 -17.68 14.75
#